data_83465e035487cef2eab90575588d78dc
#
_entry.id   83465e035487cef2eab90575588d78dc
#
_cell.length_a   1.000
_cell.length_b   1.000
_cell.length_c   1.000
_cell.angle_alpha   90.00
_cell.angle_beta   90.00
_cell.angle_gamma   90.00
#
_symmetry.space_group_name_H-M   'P 1'
#
loop_
_entity.id
_entity.type
_entity.pdbx_description
1 polymer ?
#
loop_
_entity_poly.entity_id
_entity_poly.type
_entity_poly.pdbx_seq_one_letter_code
_entity_poly.pdbx_strand_id
1 'polypeptide(L)'
;GFEPLETPGFEISENIGKFLPDEDRPMSGVFGFKDGKDWMSLRYDLTAPLARYFAANENLISKPFKRYQVGTVWRNEKPGPGRFREFTQVDADIVGTKNSLADTEMCILLADTLNKCGLDKKEFIIRVSNRKCFFGMLDWVGISNEKQRIAITRAVDKYDRLGIKGVTSLLGKGRKDKSGDFTKGVDLNKKQIEMITAYIEENSIYDTERENMKGGPRLAPLGGWDDLGPLWNEGINELGKIFAFTESSE
;
A
#
# COMPACT_ATOMS: atom_id res chain seq x y z
N GLY A 1 -6.73 -12.35 20.81
CA GLY A 1 -7.51 -11.55 19.87
C GLY A 1 -6.93 -10.16 19.71
N PHE A 2 -7.63 -9.32 18.94
CA PHE A 2 -7.30 -7.90 18.83
C PHE A 2 -7.89 -7.14 20.02
N GLU A 3 -7.13 -6.19 20.58
CA GLU A 3 -7.54 -5.35 21.70
C GLU A 3 -7.96 -3.95 21.21
N PRO A 4 -8.98 -3.33 21.80
CA PRO A 4 -9.33 -1.97 21.45
C PRO A 4 -8.27 -0.99 21.97
N LEU A 5 -7.82 -0.09 21.12
CA LEU A 5 -6.94 1.02 21.51
C LEU A 5 -7.32 2.27 20.72
N GLU A 6 -7.80 3.28 21.42
CA GLU A 6 -8.11 4.58 20.83
C GLU A 6 -6.93 5.53 20.96
N THR A 7 -6.64 6.22 19.88
CA THR A 7 -5.60 7.25 19.80
C THR A 7 -6.24 8.63 19.61
N PRO A 8 -5.54 9.73 19.99
CA PRO A 8 -6.06 11.08 19.84
C PRO A 8 -6.49 11.44 18.42
N GLY A 9 -7.54 12.28 18.31
CA GLY A 9 -8.03 12.77 17.02
C GLY A 9 -7.14 13.85 16.39
N PHE A 10 -6.31 14.49 17.18
CA PHE A 10 -5.32 15.48 16.75
C PHE A 10 -4.04 15.36 17.56
N GLU A 11 -2.94 15.72 16.96
CA GLU A 11 -1.59 15.61 17.56
C GLU A 11 -0.71 16.78 17.11
N ILE A 12 0.41 16.99 17.81
CA ILE A 12 1.44 17.95 17.39
C ILE A 12 1.97 17.53 16.02
N SER A 13 1.92 18.43 15.04
CA SER A 13 2.24 18.14 13.63
C SER A 13 3.65 17.58 13.43
N GLU A 14 4.62 18.00 14.22
CA GLU A 14 6.00 17.51 14.17
C GLU A 14 6.10 16.01 14.50
N ASN A 15 5.20 15.49 15.33
CA ASN A 15 5.18 14.08 15.71
C ASN A 15 4.64 13.17 14.60
N ILE A 16 3.90 13.72 13.62
CA ILE A 16 3.30 13.00 12.50
C ILE A 16 4.24 12.97 11.30
N GLY A 17 5.28 13.80 11.27
CA GLY A 17 6.08 14.22 10.11
C GLY A 17 6.50 13.13 9.11
N LYS A 18 6.94 11.96 9.55
CA LYS A 18 7.38 10.87 8.65
C LYS A 18 6.23 10.09 8.00
N PHE A 19 5.02 10.24 8.49
CA PHE A 19 3.82 9.53 8.02
C PHE A 19 2.93 10.39 7.13
N LEU A 20 3.38 11.61 6.81
CA LEU A 20 2.68 12.47 5.88
C LEU A 20 2.87 11.98 4.44
N PRO A 21 1.84 12.05 3.61
CA PRO A 21 1.86 11.45 2.27
C PRO A 21 2.83 12.10 1.28
N ASP A 22 3.41 13.26 1.62
CA ASP A 22 4.34 13.99 0.76
C ASP A 22 5.44 14.67 1.58
N GLU A 23 6.68 14.16 1.49
CA GLU A 23 7.83 14.74 2.19
C GLU A 23 8.15 16.18 1.72
N ASP A 24 7.89 16.47 0.45
CA ASP A 24 8.13 17.80 -0.13
C ASP A 24 7.05 18.82 0.28
N ARG A 25 5.92 18.34 0.79
CA ARG A 25 4.78 19.14 1.23
C ARG A 25 4.16 18.55 2.51
N PRO A 26 4.84 18.64 3.64
CA PRO A 26 4.44 17.95 4.87
C PRO A 26 3.05 18.31 5.39
N MET A 27 2.49 19.45 5.01
CA MET A 27 1.11 19.85 5.34
C MET A 27 0.12 19.59 4.20
N SER A 28 0.57 19.01 3.07
CA SER A 28 -0.32 18.68 1.96
C SER A 28 -1.18 17.46 2.31
N GLY A 29 -2.47 17.60 2.19
CA GLY A 29 -3.41 16.51 2.50
C GLY A 29 -3.81 16.40 3.98
N VAL A 30 -3.26 17.24 4.86
CA VAL A 30 -3.55 17.25 6.30
C VAL A 30 -4.27 18.52 6.69
N PHE A 31 -5.24 18.43 7.61
CA PHE A 31 -5.82 19.59 8.27
C PHE A 31 -5.00 19.93 9.49
N GLY A 32 -4.53 21.16 9.58
CA GLY A 32 -3.77 21.65 10.71
C GLY A 32 -4.32 23.00 11.22
N PHE A 33 -4.08 23.27 12.49
CA PHE A 33 -4.39 24.52 13.15
C PHE A 33 -3.29 24.87 14.15
N LYS A 34 -3.24 26.13 14.55
CA LYS A 34 -2.24 26.61 15.51
C LYS A 34 -2.83 26.66 16.91
N ASP A 35 -2.13 26.08 17.87
CA ASP A 35 -2.44 26.17 19.29
C ASP A 35 -1.22 26.76 20.03
N GLY A 36 -1.32 28.02 20.43
CA GLY A 36 -0.20 28.74 21.01
C GLY A 36 1.01 28.82 20.05
N LYS A 37 2.10 28.15 20.41
CA LYS A 37 3.33 28.08 19.60
C LYS A 37 3.36 26.87 18.67
N ASP A 38 2.55 25.85 18.95
CA ASP A 38 2.59 24.57 18.30
C ASP A 38 1.58 24.48 17.14
N TRP A 39 1.96 23.75 16.09
CA TRP A 39 1.07 23.32 15.05
C TRP A 39 0.46 21.98 15.42
N MET A 40 -0.86 21.91 15.42
CA MET A 40 -1.66 20.71 15.62
C MET A 40 -2.20 20.22 14.29
N SER A 41 -2.28 18.90 14.09
CA SER A 41 -2.86 18.28 12.91
C SER A 41 -3.95 17.29 13.28
N LEU A 42 -5.04 17.28 12.53
CA LEU A 42 -6.03 16.21 12.59
C LEU A 42 -5.40 14.93 12.02
N ARG A 43 -5.67 13.80 12.65
CA ARG A 43 -5.16 12.50 12.17
C ARG A 43 -5.66 12.20 10.76
N TYR A 44 -4.74 11.84 9.89
CA TYR A 44 -4.99 11.46 8.50
C TYR A 44 -5.43 9.99 8.37
N ASP A 45 -4.95 9.15 9.27
CA ASP A 45 -5.27 7.73 9.43
C ASP A 45 -5.24 7.36 10.92
N LEU A 46 -5.45 6.09 11.23
CA LEU A 46 -5.36 5.56 12.59
C LEU A 46 -4.01 4.87 12.87
N THR A 47 -3.22 4.63 11.83
CA THR A 47 -1.94 3.90 11.91
C THR A 47 -0.78 4.79 12.40
N ALA A 48 -0.70 6.05 11.94
CA ALA A 48 0.36 6.97 12.39
C ALA A 48 0.30 7.26 13.89
N PRO A 49 -0.87 7.58 14.48
CA PRO A 49 -1.02 7.70 15.93
C PRO A 49 -0.68 6.42 16.69
N LEU A 50 -1.02 5.25 16.14
CA LEU A 50 -0.64 3.96 16.71
C LEU A 50 0.89 3.79 16.74
N ALA A 51 1.55 4.08 15.62
CA ALA A 51 3.01 3.94 15.53
C ALA A 51 3.72 4.80 16.58
N ARG A 52 3.25 6.04 16.81
CA ARG A 52 3.75 6.91 17.87
C ARG A 52 3.49 6.33 19.27
N TYR A 53 2.27 5.88 19.53
CA TYR A 53 1.91 5.25 20.81
C TYR A 53 2.78 4.02 21.08
N PHE A 54 2.93 3.14 20.09
CA PHE A 54 3.75 1.94 20.21
C PHE A 54 5.22 2.29 20.48
N ALA A 55 5.80 3.24 19.74
CA ALA A 55 7.18 3.67 19.96
C ALA A 55 7.41 4.26 21.36
N ALA A 56 6.46 5.03 21.89
CA ALA A 56 6.53 5.61 23.22
C ALA A 56 6.40 4.57 24.35
N ASN A 57 5.76 3.43 24.08
CA ASN A 57 5.45 2.41 25.08
C ASN A 57 6.06 1.04 24.74
N GLU A 58 7.04 0.98 23.84
CA GLU A 58 7.61 -0.27 23.31
C GLU A 58 8.04 -1.28 24.38
N ASN A 59 8.60 -0.79 25.48
CA ASN A 59 9.08 -1.61 26.58
C ASN A 59 7.95 -2.14 27.49
N LEU A 60 6.74 -1.60 27.37
CA LEU A 60 5.58 -1.97 28.20
C LEU A 60 4.58 -2.85 27.45
N ILE A 61 4.69 -2.91 26.13
CA ILE A 61 3.75 -3.61 25.26
C ILE A 61 4.29 -4.98 24.89
N SER A 62 3.49 -6.03 25.12
CA SER A 62 3.80 -7.39 24.68
C SER A 62 3.76 -7.48 23.16
N LYS A 63 4.69 -8.24 22.57
CA LYS A 63 4.79 -8.46 21.12
C LYS A 63 4.47 -9.92 20.77
N PRO A 64 3.72 -10.17 19.69
CA PRO A 64 3.09 -9.22 18.78
C PRO A 64 1.92 -8.49 19.45
N PHE A 65 1.83 -7.19 19.21
CA PHE A 65 0.71 -6.37 19.67
C PHE A 65 -0.36 -6.31 18.59
N LYS A 66 -1.57 -6.73 18.94
CA LYS A 66 -2.72 -6.76 18.02
C LYS A 66 -3.77 -5.79 18.54
N ARG A 67 -4.08 -4.77 17.74
CA ARG A 67 -5.07 -3.78 18.13
C ARG A 67 -6.09 -3.54 17.02
N TYR A 68 -7.27 -3.03 17.38
CA TYR A 68 -8.22 -2.45 16.47
C TYR A 68 -8.71 -1.09 16.97
N GLN A 69 -9.13 -0.26 16.03
CA GLN A 69 -9.76 1.03 16.31
C GLN A 69 -10.80 1.36 15.25
N VAL A 70 -11.90 1.98 15.67
CA VAL A 70 -12.89 2.60 14.78
C VAL A 70 -12.89 4.08 15.10
N GLY A 71 -12.67 4.93 14.11
CA GLY A 71 -12.60 6.36 14.38
C GLY A 71 -12.63 7.22 13.13
N THR A 72 -13.03 8.48 13.32
CA THR A 72 -13.03 9.47 12.26
C THR A 72 -11.61 9.90 11.91
N VAL A 73 -11.35 10.03 10.62
CA VAL A 73 -10.10 10.55 10.05
C VAL A 73 -10.40 11.68 9.06
N TRP A 74 -9.42 12.56 8.84
CA TRP A 74 -9.60 13.75 8.04
C TRP A 74 -8.50 13.87 6.99
N ARG A 75 -8.91 14.01 5.71
CA ARG A 75 -7.98 14.16 4.58
C ARG A 75 -8.27 15.44 3.83
N ASN A 76 -7.31 16.34 3.79
CA ASN A 76 -7.42 17.60 3.05
C ASN A 76 -7.15 17.41 1.56
N GLU A 77 -7.84 16.46 0.96
CA GLU A 77 -7.78 16.14 -0.46
C GLU A 77 -8.94 16.77 -1.23
N LYS A 78 -8.83 16.82 -2.55
CA LYS A 78 -9.94 17.27 -3.40
C LYS A 78 -11.10 16.29 -3.29
N PRO A 79 -12.29 16.72 -2.84
CA PRO A 79 -13.44 15.83 -2.72
C PRO A 79 -13.95 15.36 -4.08
N GLY A 80 -14.60 14.21 -4.11
CA GLY A 80 -15.20 13.60 -5.30
C GLY A 80 -16.20 12.50 -4.94
N PRO A 81 -16.83 11.87 -5.93
CA PRO A 81 -17.72 10.74 -5.67
C PRO A 81 -17.02 9.65 -4.85
N GLY A 82 -17.60 9.28 -3.69
CA GLY A 82 -17.01 8.31 -2.77
C GLY A 82 -15.74 8.76 -2.05
N ARG A 83 -15.28 10.00 -2.24
CA ARG A 83 -14.08 10.55 -1.61
C ARG A 83 -14.43 11.76 -0.75
N PHE A 84 -14.58 11.50 0.55
CA PHE A 84 -14.92 12.51 1.54
C PHE A 84 -13.67 13.03 2.24
N ARG A 85 -13.74 14.23 2.78
CA ARG A 85 -12.66 14.85 3.57
C ARG A 85 -12.69 14.43 5.04
N GLU A 86 -13.82 13.91 5.48
CA GLU A 86 -14.05 13.30 6.77
C GLU A 86 -14.78 11.96 6.56
N PHE A 87 -14.28 10.89 7.15
CA PHE A 87 -14.93 9.58 7.10
C PHE A 87 -14.49 8.71 8.27
N THR A 88 -15.26 7.66 8.56
CA THR A 88 -14.90 6.67 9.57
C THR A 88 -14.00 5.61 8.95
N GLN A 89 -12.87 5.36 9.59
CA GLN A 89 -11.93 4.29 9.28
C GLN A 89 -12.07 3.19 10.33
N VAL A 90 -11.98 1.94 9.90
CA VAL A 90 -11.88 0.76 10.77
C VAL A 90 -10.52 0.14 10.49
N ASP A 91 -9.64 0.18 11.47
CA ASP A 91 -8.29 -0.34 11.36
C ASP A 91 -8.07 -1.50 12.33
N ALA A 92 -7.32 -2.49 11.85
CA ALA A 92 -6.75 -3.53 12.68
C ALA A 92 -5.26 -3.65 12.33
N ASP A 93 -4.40 -3.74 13.33
CA ASP A 93 -2.97 -3.77 13.16
C ASP A 93 -2.32 -4.85 14.02
N ILE A 94 -1.25 -5.44 13.49
CA ILE A 94 -0.35 -6.34 14.22
C ILE A 94 1.05 -5.74 14.18
N VAL A 95 1.61 -5.41 15.35
CA VAL A 95 2.89 -4.72 15.46
C VAL A 95 3.89 -5.59 16.23
N GLY A 96 5.17 -5.53 15.83
CA GLY A 96 6.26 -6.17 16.58
C GLY A 96 6.53 -7.63 16.21
N THR A 97 6.17 -8.05 14.99
CA THR A 97 6.51 -9.37 14.44
C THR A 97 6.97 -9.25 12.99
N LYS A 98 7.86 -10.16 12.58
CA LYS A 98 8.28 -10.35 11.17
C LYS A 98 7.71 -11.64 10.55
N ASN A 99 6.82 -12.32 11.27
CA ASN A 99 6.28 -13.60 10.82
C ASN A 99 5.13 -13.38 9.82
N SER A 100 5.22 -14.01 8.65
CA SER A 100 4.20 -13.96 7.59
C SER A 100 2.82 -14.48 8.03
N LEU A 101 2.74 -15.19 9.16
CA LEU A 101 1.47 -15.53 9.78
C LEU A 101 0.64 -14.30 10.18
N ALA A 102 1.29 -13.17 10.51
CA ALA A 102 0.58 -11.93 10.78
C ALA A 102 -0.12 -11.40 9.52
N ASP A 103 0.58 -11.44 8.38
CA ASP A 103 0.00 -11.02 7.09
C ASP A 103 -1.16 -11.93 6.69
N THR A 104 -1.00 -13.24 6.91
CA THR A 104 -2.08 -14.24 6.68
C THR A 104 -3.30 -13.94 7.57
N GLU A 105 -3.09 -13.68 8.87
CA GLU A 105 -4.18 -13.35 9.79
C GLU A 105 -4.94 -12.09 9.34
N MET A 106 -4.22 -11.08 8.80
CA MET A 106 -4.85 -9.89 8.24
C MET A 106 -5.68 -10.18 6.99
N CYS A 107 -5.23 -11.07 6.12
CA CYS A 107 -6.01 -11.49 4.95
C CYS A 107 -7.30 -12.22 5.37
N ILE A 108 -7.21 -13.14 6.34
CA ILE A 108 -8.36 -13.87 6.87
C ILE A 108 -9.33 -12.90 7.55
N LEU A 109 -8.83 -12.00 8.40
CA LEU A 109 -9.64 -11.00 9.08
C LEU A 109 -10.41 -10.12 8.09
N LEU A 110 -9.77 -9.70 7.00
CA LEU A 110 -10.41 -8.91 5.96
C LEU A 110 -11.51 -9.72 5.25
N ALA A 111 -11.25 -10.98 4.90
CA ALA A 111 -12.24 -11.86 4.28
C ALA A 111 -13.45 -12.08 5.19
N ASP A 112 -13.23 -12.37 6.46
CA ASP A 112 -14.28 -12.56 7.46
C ASP A 112 -15.11 -11.30 7.66
N THR A 113 -14.45 -10.14 7.67
CA THR A 113 -15.12 -8.84 7.79
C THR A 113 -16.05 -8.59 6.62
N LEU A 114 -15.57 -8.80 5.39
CA LEU A 114 -16.39 -8.62 4.17
C LEU A 114 -17.58 -9.59 4.15
N ASN A 115 -17.38 -10.85 4.51
CA ASN A 115 -18.46 -11.84 4.63
C ASN A 115 -19.50 -11.41 5.67
N LYS A 116 -19.07 -10.93 6.84
CA LYS A 116 -19.98 -10.44 7.89
C LYS A 116 -20.71 -9.16 7.50
N CYS A 117 -20.15 -8.37 6.60
CA CYS A 117 -20.84 -7.23 5.98
C CYS A 117 -21.86 -7.64 4.91
N GLY A 118 -22.01 -8.94 4.63
CA GLY A 118 -23.01 -9.49 3.72
C GLY A 118 -22.52 -9.74 2.30
N LEU A 119 -21.22 -9.61 2.02
CA LEU A 119 -20.64 -9.96 0.73
C LEU A 119 -20.38 -11.47 0.65
N ASP A 120 -20.84 -12.12 -0.42
CA ASP A 120 -20.49 -13.52 -0.71
C ASP A 120 -19.00 -13.62 -1.10
N LYS A 121 -18.36 -14.76 -0.81
CA LYS A 121 -16.97 -15.04 -1.20
C LYS A 121 -16.67 -14.86 -2.70
N LYS A 122 -17.70 -14.85 -3.54
CA LYS A 122 -17.58 -14.63 -4.99
C LYS A 122 -17.64 -13.16 -5.41
N GLU A 123 -18.02 -12.26 -4.48
CA GLU A 123 -18.22 -10.84 -4.76
C GLU A 123 -16.99 -9.99 -4.45
N PHE A 124 -15.94 -10.58 -3.84
CA PHE A 124 -14.69 -9.87 -3.55
C PHE A 124 -13.46 -10.73 -3.78
N ILE A 125 -12.34 -10.07 -3.96
CA ILE A 125 -11.00 -10.68 -4.06
C ILE A 125 -10.06 -9.91 -3.15
N ILE A 126 -9.30 -10.64 -2.32
CA ILE A 126 -8.20 -10.07 -1.54
C ILE A 126 -6.92 -10.23 -2.33
N ARG A 127 -6.28 -9.12 -2.65
CA ARG A 127 -5.02 -9.09 -3.38
C ARG A 127 -3.89 -8.77 -2.44
N VAL A 128 -2.85 -9.60 -2.46
CA VAL A 128 -1.64 -9.41 -1.68
C VAL A 128 -0.48 -9.21 -2.63
N SER A 129 0.31 -8.19 -2.38
CA SER A 129 1.55 -7.94 -3.13
C SER A 129 2.72 -7.73 -2.18
N ASN A 130 3.93 -8.00 -2.67
CA ASN A 130 5.14 -7.75 -1.89
C ASN A 130 6.03 -6.77 -2.64
N ARG A 131 6.35 -5.66 -2.00
CA ARG A 131 7.20 -4.62 -2.61
C ARG A 131 8.61 -5.10 -2.92
N LYS A 132 9.11 -6.15 -2.22
CA LYS A 132 10.40 -6.77 -2.50
C LYS A 132 10.44 -7.38 -3.90
N CYS A 133 9.34 -7.96 -4.37
CA CYS A 133 9.23 -8.47 -5.73
C CYS A 133 9.41 -7.34 -6.75
N PHE A 134 8.68 -6.25 -6.60
CA PHE A 134 8.81 -5.10 -7.50
C PHE A 134 10.21 -4.47 -7.44
N PHE A 135 10.77 -4.29 -6.26
CA PHE A 135 12.11 -3.72 -6.10
C PHE A 135 13.21 -4.67 -6.56
N GLY A 136 13.04 -5.99 -6.37
CA GLY A 136 13.96 -7.00 -6.91
C GLY A 136 14.00 -6.96 -8.44
N MET A 137 12.84 -6.81 -9.08
CA MET A 137 12.75 -6.59 -10.53
C MET A 137 13.45 -5.28 -10.95
N LEU A 138 13.26 -4.19 -10.19
CA LEU A 138 13.96 -2.93 -10.46
C LEU A 138 15.49 -3.07 -10.32
N ASP A 139 15.98 -3.82 -9.32
CA ASP A 139 17.39 -4.15 -9.16
C ASP A 139 17.93 -4.90 -10.38
N TRP A 140 17.20 -5.90 -10.83
CA TRP A 140 17.56 -6.71 -11.98
C TRP A 140 17.70 -5.88 -13.28
N VAL A 141 16.85 -4.84 -13.46
CA VAL A 141 16.97 -3.90 -14.61
C VAL A 141 17.96 -2.75 -14.35
N GLY A 142 18.74 -2.82 -13.26
CA GLY A 142 19.80 -1.85 -12.94
C GLY A 142 19.29 -0.55 -12.31
N ILE A 143 18.15 -0.56 -11.64
CA ILE A 143 17.57 0.60 -10.96
C ILE A 143 17.68 0.40 -9.44
N SER A 144 18.77 0.87 -8.84
CA SER A 144 19.03 0.77 -7.40
C SER A 144 18.85 2.10 -6.63
N ASN A 145 18.76 3.23 -7.31
CA ASN A 145 18.61 4.54 -6.69
C ASN A 145 17.22 4.69 -6.06
N GLU A 146 17.16 4.97 -4.76
CA GLU A 146 15.91 5.06 -3.99
C GLU A 146 14.96 6.15 -4.50
N LYS A 147 15.46 7.35 -4.82
CA LYS A 147 14.64 8.43 -5.37
C LYS A 147 13.99 8.03 -6.70
N GLN A 148 14.77 7.32 -7.54
CA GLN A 148 14.26 6.83 -8.82
C GLN A 148 13.19 5.73 -8.61
N ARG A 149 13.38 4.81 -7.66
CA ARG A 149 12.39 3.79 -7.29
C ARG A 149 11.08 4.41 -6.81
N ILE A 150 11.16 5.44 -5.95
CA ILE A 150 9.98 6.18 -5.49
C ILE A 150 9.25 6.83 -6.67
N ALA A 151 9.97 7.48 -7.58
CA ALA A 151 9.39 8.11 -8.76
C ALA A 151 8.71 7.08 -9.70
N ILE A 152 9.32 5.90 -9.88
CA ILE A 152 8.75 4.79 -10.64
C ILE A 152 7.48 4.28 -9.96
N THR A 153 7.51 4.01 -8.66
CA THR A 153 6.33 3.57 -7.90
C THR A 153 5.18 4.55 -8.06
N ARG A 154 5.44 5.86 -7.91
CA ARG A 154 4.43 6.92 -8.14
C ARG A 154 3.88 6.96 -9.58
N ALA A 155 4.67 6.56 -10.56
CA ALA A 155 4.21 6.46 -11.94
C ALA A 155 3.33 5.22 -12.14
N VAL A 156 3.72 4.08 -11.57
CA VAL A 156 2.98 2.80 -11.64
C VAL A 156 1.65 2.90 -10.89
N ASP A 157 1.58 3.54 -9.74
CA ASP A 157 0.35 3.78 -8.97
C ASP A 157 -0.75 4.52 -9.77
N LYS A 158 -0.38 5.12 -10.89
CA LYS A 158 -1.37 5.77 -11.77
C LYS A 158 -1.92 4.86 -12.86
N TYR A 159 -1.56 3.57 -12.85
CA TYR A 159 -1.95 2.62 -13.88
C TYR A 159 -3.47 2.53 -14.07
N ASP A 160 -4.23 2.36 -12.99
CA ASP A 160 -5.70 2.25 -13.05
C ASP A 160 -6.37 3.46 -13.72
N ARG A 161 -5.78 4.64 -13.57
CA ARG A 161 -6.32 5.90 -14.12
C ARG A 161 -5.81 6.20 -15.52
N LEU A 162 -4.55 5.88 -15.82
CA LEU A 162 -3.86 6.31 -17.03
C LEU A 162 -3.63 5.20 -18.06
N GLY A 163 -3.81 3.95 -17.64
CA GLY A 163 -3.45 2.76 -18.43
C GLY A 163 -1.96 2.66 -18.72
N ILE A 164 -1.58 1.60 -19.40
CA ILE A 164 -0.17 1.33 -19.70
C ILE A 164 0.51 2.44 -20.51
N LYS A 165 -0.19 3.04 -21.48
CA LYS A 165 0.35 4.14 -22.29
C LYS A 165 0.71 5.37 -21.45
N GLY A 166 -0.13 5.70 -20.46
CA GLY A 166 0.13 6.82 -19.58
C GLY A 166 1.28 6.56 -18.62
N VAL A 167 1.40 5.35 -18.10
CA VAL A 167 2.52 4.91 -17.27
C VAL A 167 3.81 4.90 -18.07
N THR A 168 3.83 4.31 -19.27
CA THR A 168 4.99 4.32 -20.19
C THR A 168 5.51 5.74 -20.42
N SER A 169 4.63 6.72 -20.64
CA SER A 169 5.03 8.11 -20.82
C SER A 169 5.66 8.70 -19.55
N LEU A 170 5.15 8.38 -18.36
CA LEU A 170 5.67 8.83 -17.08
C LEU A 170 7.00 8.14 -16.72
N LEU A 171 7.19 6.89 -17.09
CA LEU A 171 8.48 6.20 -16.95
C LEU A 171 9.54 6.79 -17.88
N GLY A 172 9.15 7.28 -19.07
CA GLY A 172 10.00 7.97 -20.01
C GLY A 172 10.15 9.47 -19.71
N LYS A 173 10.00 10.31 -20.71
CA LYS A 173 10.22 11.77 -20.61
C LYS A 173 9.11 12.54 -19.91
N GLY A 174 7.93 11.93 -19.72
CA GLY A 174 6.78 12.57 -19.13
C GLY A 174 5.60 12.72 -20.10
N ARG A 175 4.53 13.38 -19.63
CA ARG A 175 3.30 13.59 -20.41
C ARG A 175 2.63 14.91 -20.12
N LYS A 176 1.89 15.41 -21.10
CA LYS A 176 0.90 16.48 -20.88
C LYS A 176 -0.43 15.85 -20.48
N ASP A 177 -1.11 16.44 -19.52
CA ASP A 177 -2.49 16.07 -19.17
C ASP A 177 -3.52 16.77 -20.07
N LYS A 178 -4.81 16.55 -19.77
CA LYS A 178 -5.92 17.18 -20.54
C LYS A 178 -6.01 18.69 -20.35
N SER A 179 -5.46 19.24 -19.26
CA SER A 179 -5.38 20.69 -19.00
C SER A 179 -4.19 21.35 -19.69
N GLY A 180 -3.28 20.56 -20.27
CA GLY A 180 -2.05 21.03 -20.91
C GLY A 180 -0.84 21.06 -19.97
N ASP A 181 -1.01 20.75 -18.71
CA ASP A 181 0.06 20.72 -17.72
C ASP A 181 1.01 19.54 -17.99
N PHE A 182 2.31 19.83 -17.96
CA PHE A 182 3.34 18.82 -18.22
C PHE A 182 3.84 18.22 -16.91
N THR A 183 3.68 16.90 -16.79
CA THR A 183 4.29 16.11 -15.73
C THR A 183 5.59 15.50 -16.24
N LYS A 184 6.73 15.90 -15.65
CA LYS A 184 8.05 15.33 -15.97
C LYS A 184 8.07 13.84 -15.64
N GLY A 185 8.66 13.03 -16.51
CA GLY A 185 8.85 11.59 -16.29
C GLY A 185 10.14 11.26 -15.54
N VAL A 186 10.34 9.96 -15.34
CA VAL A 186 11.53 9.41 -14.65
C VAL A 186 12.76 9.35 -15.55
N ASP A 187 12.55 9.47 -16.88
CA ASP A 187 13.57 9.44 -17.93
C ASP A 187 14.36 8.12 -18.01
N LEU A 188 13.63 7.00 -17.90
CA LEU A 188 14.19 5.66 -18.05
C LEU A 188 14.51 5.36 -19.52
N ASN A 189 15.48 4.47 -19.75
CA ASN A 189 15.75 3.96 -21.08
C ASN A 189 14.66 2.97 -21.56
N LYS A 190 14.65 2.71 -22.88
CA LYS A 190 13.63 1.88 -23.52
C LYS A 190 13.53 0.48 -22.91
N LYS A 191 14.68 -0.19 -22.67
CA LYS A 191 14.71 -1.54 -22.09
C LYS A 191 14.12 -1.57 -20.69
N GLN A 192 14.44 -0.61 -19.83
CA GLN A 192 13.88 -0.48 -18.49
C GLN A 192 12.36 -0.29 -18.53
N ILE A 193 11.87 0.58 -19.42
CA ILE A 193 10.44 0.82 -19.60
C ILE A 193 9.73 -0.46 -20.04
N GLU A 194 10.26 -1.16 -21.06
CA GLU A 194 9.68 -2.42 -21.56
C GLU A 194 9.57 -3.47 -20.48
N MET A 195 10.58 -3.64 -19.63
CA MET A 195 10.56 -4.59 -18.54
C MET A 195 9.54 -4.23 -17.47
N ILE A 196 9.49 -2.96 -17.05
CA ILE A 196 8.52 -2.51 -16.03
C ILE A 196 7.09 -2.63 -16.56
N THR A 197 6.85 -2.28 -17.81
CA THR A 197 5.51 -2.39 -18.41
C THR A 197 5.09 -3.84 -18.59
N ALA A 198 5.99 -4.74 -18.99
CA ALA A 198 5.71 -6.17 -19.06
C ALA A 198 5.33 -6.73 -17.69
N TYR A 199 6.07 -6.37 -16.63
CA TYR A 199 5.74 -6.74 -15.25
C TYR A 199 4.33 -6.28 -14.83
N ILE A 200 3.95 -5.05 -15.17
CA ILE A 200 2.62 -4.51 -14.85
C ILE A 200 1.53 -5.25 -15.63
N GLU A 201 1.73 -5.45 -16.93
CA GLU A 201 0.74 -6.10 -17.80
C GLU A 201 0.53 -7.56 -17.40
N GLU A 202 1.59 -8.30 -17.11
CA GLU A 202 1.51 -9.68 -16.65
C GLU A 202 0.72 -9.80 -15.34
N ASN A 203 0.98 -8.92 -14.38
CA ASN A 203 0.21 -8.88 -13.14
C ASN A 203 -1.25 -8.44 -13.36
N SER A 204 -1.56 -7.66 -14.39
CA SER A 204 -2.93 -7.22 -14.71
C SER A 204 -3.74 -8.25 -15.52
N ILE A 205 -3.10 -9.08 -16.33
CA ILE A 205 -3.78 -10.17 -17.09
C ILE A 205 -4.42 -11.17 -16.13
N TYR A 206 -3.79 -11.45 -14.99
CA TYR A 206 -4.38 -12.28 -13.93
C TYR A 206 -5.69 -11.73 -13.37
N ASP A 207 -5.90 -10.42 -13.48
CA ASP A 207 -7.14 -9.79 -13.03
C ASP A 207 -8.33 -10.10 -13.93
N THR A 208 -8.09 -10.14 -15.23
CA THR A 208 -9.15 -10.40 -16.25
C THR A 208 -9.45 -11.89 -16.44
N GLU A 209 -8.48 -12.77 -16.33
CA GLU A 209 -8.70 -14.21 -16.44
C GLU A 209 -9.38 -14.80 -15.20
N ARG A 210 -9.26 -14.16 -14.02
CA ARG A 210 -9.87 -14.61 -12.77
C ARG A 210 -11.38 -14.46 -12.70
N GLU A 211 -11.99 -13.55 -13.44
CA GLU A 211 -13.46 -13.45 -13.51
C GLU A 211 -14.11 -14.76 -14.00
N ASN A 212 -13.33 -15.64 -14.68
CA ASN A 212 -13.78 -16.92 -15.19
C ASN A 212 -13.29 -18.15 -14.39
N MET A 213 -12.49 -17.97 -13.33
CA MET A 213 -11.89 -19.07 -12.57
C MET A 213 -12.61 -19.31 -11.24
N LYS A 214 -13.27 -20.46 -11.13
CA LYS A 214 -13.77 -21.00 -9.86
C LYS A 214 -12.60 -21.55 -9.04
N GLY A 215 -12.39 -21.08 -7.79
CA GLY A 215 -11.55 -21.75 -6.82
C GLY A 215 -10.58 -20.86 -6.04
N GLY A 216 -10.13 -21.33 -4.90
CA GLY A 216 -9.38 -20.74 -3.81
C GLY A 216 -8.14 -19.88 -4.10
N PRO A 217 -7.35 -19.58 -3.08
CA PRO A 217 -6.19 -18.70 -3.20
C PRO A 217 -5.20 -19.22 -4.25
N ARG A 218 -4.61 -18.35 -5.05
CA ARG A 218 -3.60 -18.71 -6.05
C ARG A 218 -2.46 -17.70 -6.06
N LEU A 219 -1.23 -18.20 -6.01
CA LEU A 219 -0.06 -17.43 -6.44
C LEU A 219 -0.22 -17.19 -7.94
N ALA A 220 -0.19 -15.92 -8.37
CA ALA A 220 0.02 -15.62 -9.77
C ALA A 220 1.37 -16.22 -10.18
N PRO A 221 1.45 -17.18 -11.10
CA PRO A 221 2.72 -17.58 -11.64
C PRO A 221 3.27 -16.32 -12.32
N LEU A 222 4.35 -15.78 -11.79
CA LEU A 222 5.16 -14.78 -12.48
C LEU A 222 5.95 -15.56 -13.56
N GLY A 223 5.22 -16.07 -14.55
CA GLY A 223 5.77 -16.90 -15.60
C GLY A 223 6.89 -16.16 -16.34
N GLY A 224 8.06 -16.77 -16.39
CA GLY A 224 9.25 -16.19 -17.01
C GLY A 224 10.08 -15.25 -16.13
N TRP A 225 9.68 -15.04 -14.87
CA TRP A 225 10.40 -14.22 -13.89
C TRP A 225 11.03 -15.13 -12.82
N ASP A 226 11.78 -16.12 -13.27
CA ASP A 226 12.59 -16.95 -12.40
C ASP A 226 13.70 -16.09 -11.79
N ASP A 227 14.25 -16.41 -10.71
CA ASP A 227 15.37 -15.80 -9.99
C ASP A 227 15.86 -14.40 -10.47
N LEU A 228 15.17 -13.34 -10.07
CA LEU A 228 15.61 -11.95 -10.31
C LEU A 228 16.54 -11.43 -9.19
N GLY A 229 17.06 -12.33 -8.37
CA GLY A 229 18.00 -12.03 -7.29
C GLY A 229 17.43 -12.11 -5.88
N PRO A 230 18.26 -11.86 -4.85
CA PRO A 230 17.92 -12.17 -3.46
C PRO A 230 16.66 -11.47 -2.95
N LEU A 231 16.48 -10.20 -3.29
CA LEU A 231 15.32 -9.41 -2.83
C LEU A 231 14.01 -9.92 -3.44
N TRP A 232 14.03 -10.29 -4.72
CA TRP A 232 12.91 -10.93 -5.40
C TRP A 232 12.55 -12.25 -4.75
N ASN A 233 13.54 -13.12 -4.57
CA ASN A 233 13.34 -14.44 -3.98
C ASN A 233 12.79 -14.37 -2.55
N GLU A 234 13.24 -13.39 -1.76
CA GLU A 234 12.68 -13.13 -0.43
C GLU A 234 11.19 -12.77 -0.53
N GLY A 235 10.83 -11.85 -1.43
CA GLY A 235 9.43 -11.44 -1.65
C GLY A 235 8.54 -12.59 -2.09
N ILE A 236 8.99 -13.40 -3.03
CA ILE A 236 8.25 -14.58 -3.51
C ILE A 236 8.07 -15.61 -2.39
N ASN A 237 9.10 -15.85 -1.58
CA ASN A 237 9.01 -16.78 -0.45
C ASN A 237 8.01 -16.29 0.61
N GLU A 238 7.98 -14.99 0.91
CA GLU A 238 7.01 -14.42 1.83
C GLU A 238 5.57 -14.56 1.31
N LEU A 239 5.33 -14.24 0.03
CA LEU A 239 4.03 -14.45 -0.60
C LEU A 239 3.60 -15.92 -0.61
N GLY A 240 4.54 -16.83 -0.88
CA GLY A 240 4.29 -18.27 -0.85
C GLY A 240 3.85 -18.78 0.53
N LYS A 241 4.45 -18.25 1.60
CA LYS A 241 4.04 -18.58 2.98
C LYS A 241 2.63 -18.08 3.30
N ILE A 242 2.32 -16.81 2.95
CA ILE A 242 0.97 -16.24 3.14
C ILE A 242 -0.05 -17.12 2.44
N PHE A 243 0.23 -17.48 1.19
CA PHE A 243 -0.62 -18.33 0.38
C PHE A 243 -0.87 -19.71 1.00
N ALA A 244 0.20 -20.43 1.37
CA ALA A 244 0.10 -21.76 1.97
C ALA A 244 -0.72 -21.77 3.28
N PHE A 245 -0.59 -20.71 4.09
CA PHE A 245 -1.34 -20.60 5.34
C PHE A 245 -2.81 -20.22 5.12
N THR A 246 -3.14 -19.44 4.08
CA THR A 246 -4.55 -19.15 3.75
C THR A 246 -5.27 -20.37 3.22
N GLU A 247 -4.63 -21.21 2.40
CA GLU A 247 -5.21 -22.48 1.94
C GLU A 247 -5.52 -23.46 3.08
N SER A 248 -4.67 -23.51 4.10
CA SER A 248 -4.87 -24.41 5.26
C SER A 248 -5.96 -23.95 6.21
N SER A 249 -6.51 -22.76 6.03
CA SER A 249 -7.51 -22.11 6.91
C SER A 249 -8.95 -22.23 6.39
N GLU A 250 -9.14 -22.76 5.17
CA GLU A 250 -10.45 -23.09 4.57
C GLU A 250 -10.93 -24.48 5.00
#